data_f71ae4d0784e79a9e35e25cea3c862bb
#
_entry.id   f71ae4d0784e79a9e35e25cea3c862bb
#
_cell.length_a   1.000
_cell.length_b   1.000
_cell.length_c   1.000
_cell.angle_alpha   90.00
_cell.angle_beta   90.00
_cell.angle_gamma   90.00
#
_symmetry.space_group_name_H-M   'P 1'
#
loop_
_entity.id
_entity.type
_entity.pdbx_description
1 polymer ?
#
loop_
_entity_poly.entity_id
_entity_poly.type
_entity_poly.pdbx_seq_one_letter_code
_entity_poly.pdbx_strand_id
1 'polypeptide(L)'
;MQEQDSSPTPLPKSKPKKRLDMVVKLALGVLVMSFTLIWGGMYLSRPDRSIPPYSVGSQVGYIVAAHVPHDTTDQGIETLVKRFRKVGRQTHHFAKMKIQPTTPGDPGGWYRKIVVYVFDDYGWAEPEMLNKYLAGDAEVVKKYEKAMRGYYRLQDQEEE
;
A
#
# COMPACT_ATOMS: atom_id res chain seq x y z
N MET A 1 82.96 37.49 27.22
CA MET A 1 82.83 36.67 26.02
C MET A 1 81.92 35.52 26.34
N GLN A 2 80.62 35.66 26.07
CA GLN A 2 79.60 34.68 26.32
C GLN A 2 78.89 34.42 24.99
N GLU A 3 79.12 33.24 24.45
CA GLU A 3 78.45 32.75 23.28
C GLU A 3 77.00 32.41 23.67
N GLN A 4 76.05 33.09 23.04
CA GLN A 4 74.62 32.76 23.10
C GLN A 4 74.35 31.61 22.15
N ASP A 5 74.14 30.46 22.73
CA ASP A 5 73.62 29.25 22.06
C ASP A 5 72.16 29.47 21.67
N SER A 6 71.91 29.76 20.38
CA SER A 6 70.59 29.93 19.82
C SER A 6 70.07 28.58 19.28
N SER A 7 69.46 27.82 20.16
CA SER A 7 68.76 26.60 19.74
C SER A 7 67.53 26.95 18.86
N PRO A 8 67.40 26.37 17.66
CA PRO A 8 66.24 26.63 16.80
C PRO A 8 64.98 25.93 17.34
N THR A 9 63.95 26.74 17.56
CA THR A 9 62.60 26.27 17.95
C THR A 9 62.05 25.29 16.90
N PRO A 10 61.60 24.10 17.28
CA PRO A 10 61.06 23.16 16.31
C PRO A 10 59.69 23.65 15.80
N LEU A 11 59.58 23.76 14.49
CA LEU A 11 58.34 24.11 13.78
C LEU A 11 57.23 23.06 14.10
N PRO A 12 56.00 23.48 14.30
CA PRO A 12 54.88 22.57 14.58
C PRO A 12 54.64 21.66 13.36
N LYS A 13 54.85 20.39 13.56
CA LYS A 13 54.51 19.33 12.57
C LYS A 13 53.04 19.37 12.25
N SER A 14 52.68 19.87 11.07
CA SER A 14 51.32 19.82 10.56
C SER A 14 50.86 18.32 10.50
N LYS A 15 49.79 18.03 11.24
CA LYS A 15 49.18 16.69 11.21
C LYS A 15 48.76 16.35 9.77
N PRO A 16 49.18 15.21 9.23
CA PRO A 16 48.79 14.82 7.86
C PRO A 16 47.25 14.71 7.81
N LYS A 17 46.61 15.49 6.94
CA LYS A 17 45.20 15.33 6.62
C LYS A 17 45.04 13.90 6.07
N LYS A 18 44.44 12.99 6.87
CA LYS A 18 44.11 11.64 6.42
C LYS A 18 43.20 11.80 5.19
N ARG A 19 43.76 11.60 4.00
CA ARG A 19 42.97 11.45 2.78
C ARG A 19 42.16 10.17 2.98
N LEU A 20 40.84 10.28 3.05
CA LEU A 20 39.97 9.12 3.07
C LEU A 20 40.33 8.28 1.85
N ASP A 21 40.79 7.06 2.10
CA ASP A 21 41.19 6.10 1.08
C ASP A 21 40.03 5.89 0.10
N MET A 22 40.32 5.73 -1.18
CA MET A 22 39.31 5.59 -2.23
C MET A 22 38.32 4.46 -1.91
N VAL A 23 38.80 3.40 -1.29
CA VAL A 23 38.00 2.25 -0.83
C VAL A 23 36.95 2.69 0.22
N VAL A 24 37.33 3.53 1.18
CA VAL A 24 36.41 4.03 2.22
C VAL A 24 35.34 4.92 1.62
N LYS A 25 35.67 5.76 0.63
CA LYS A 25 34.71 6.59 -0.08
C LYS A 25 33.70 5.76 -0.87
N LEU A 26 34.18 4.69 -1.51
CA LEU A 26 33.35 3.77 -2.29
C LEU A 26 32.42 2.97 -1.38
N ALA A 27 32.95 2.46 -0.26
CA ALA A 27 32.14 1.77 0.75
C ALA A 27 31.05 2.68 1.35
N LEU A 28 31.39 3.93 1.66
CA LEU A 28 30.43 4.91 2.16
C LEU A 28 29.35 5.23 1.12
N GLY A 29 29.72 5.34 -0.16
CA GLY A 29 28.81 5.56 -1.28
C GLY A 29 27.79 4.41 -1.42
N VAL A 30 28.25 3.17 -1.38
CA VAL A 30 27.41 1.96 -1.43
C VAL A 30 26.47 1.92 -0.23
N LEU A 31 26.98 2.24 0.96
CA LEU A 31 26.17 2.24 2.19
C LEU A 31 25.06 3.30 2.13
N VAL A 32 25.37 4.52 1.71
CA VAL A 32 24.37 5.59 1.53
C VAL A 32 23.32 5.21 0.48
N MET A 33 23.77 4.62 -0.65
CA MET A 33 22.85 4.18 -1.71
C MET A 33 21.91 3.07 -1.22
N SER A 34 22.43 2.11 -0.46
CA SER A 34 21.62 1.03 0.13
C SER A 34 20.58 1.56 1.11
N PHE A 35 20.97 2.50 1.99
CA PHE A 35 20.03 3.16 2.90
C PHE A 35 18.95 3.94 2.14
N THR A 36 19.31 4.66 1.09
CA THR A 36 18.36 5.42 0.29
C THR A 36 17.34 4.51 -0.40
N LEU A 37 17.78 3.36 -0.93
CA LEU A 37 16.87 2.37 -1.54
C LEU A 37 15.93 1.74 -0.51
N ILE A 38 16.44 1.39 0.68
CA ILE A 38 15.62 0.80 1.75
C ILE A 38 14.60 1.83 2.26
N TRP A 39 15.03 3.04 2.59
CA TRP A 39 14.15 4.09 3.08
C TRP A 39 13.16 4.58 2.02
N GLY A 40 13.59 4.73 0.78
CA GLY A 40 12.73 5.05 -0.36
C GLY A 40 11.69 3.96 -0.60
N GLY A 41 12.08 2.69 -0.58
CA GLY A 41 11.17 1.56 -0.69
C GLY A 41 10.16 1.52 0.45
N MET A 42 10.57 1.71 1.70
CA MET A 42 9.67 1.79 2.85
C MET A 42 8.71 2.99 2.76
N TYR A 43 9.17 4.12 2.28
CA TYR A 43 8.32 5.31 2.11
C TYR A 43 7.25 5.10 1.05
N LEU A 44 7.61 4.53 -0.09
CA LEU A 44 6.70 4.21 -1.19
C LEU A 44 5.73 3.07 -0.85
N SER A 45 6.12 2.17 0.05
CA SER A 45 5.30 1.03 0.50
C SER A 45 4.40 1.36 1.70
N ARG A 46 4.42 2.60 2.19
CA ARG A 46 3.52 2.99 3.30
C ARG A 46 2.08 2.78 2.90
N PRO A 47 1.29 2.06 3.71
CA PRO A 47 -0.15 1.92 3.46
C PRO A 47 -0.80 3.30 3.43
N ASP A 48 -1.71 3.49 2.50
CA ASP A 48 -2.48 4.73 2.37
C ASP A 48 -3.36 4.90 3.63
N ARG A 49 -2.95 5.77 4.55
CA ARG A 49 -3.68 6.04 5.79
C ARG A 49 -4.91 6.91 5.58
N SER A 50 -5.17 7.35 4.35
CA SER A 50 -6.37 8.12 4.03
C SER A 50 -7.63 7.26 3.97
N ILE A 51 -7.47 5.93 3.85
CA ILE A 51 -8.55 4.96 3.85
C ILE A 51 -8.51 4.10 5.12
N PRO A 52 -9.67 3.64 5.63
CA PRO A 52 -9.69 2.73 6.75
C PRO A 52 -9.02 1.41 6.40
N PRO A 53 -8.48 0.68 7.37
CA PRO A 53 -7.98 -0.67 7.14
C PRO A 53 -9.14 -1.55 6.63
N TYR A 54 -8.88 -2.36 5.62
CA TYR A 54 -9.85 -3.29 5.09
C TYR A 54 -9.17 -4.57 4.60
N SER A 55 -9.93 -5.63 4.48
CA SER A 55 -9.51 -6.91 3.90
C SER A 55 -10.52 -7.37 2.86
N VAL A 56 -10.07 -8.14 1.87
CA VAL A 56 -10.95 -8.87 0.97
C VAL A 56 -11.22 -10.23 1.61
N GLY A 57 -12.47 -10.48 1.98
CA GLY A 57 -12.90 -11.73 2.59
C GLY A 57 -13.16 -12.81 1.54
N SER A 58 -13.82 -12.44 0.43
CA SER A 58 -14.09 -13.34 -0.67
C SER A 58 -14.18 -12.63 -2.00
N GLN A 59 -13.97 -13.39 -3.07
CA GLN A 59 -14.08 -12.91 -4.44
C GLN A 59 -14.55 -14.03 -5.36
N VAL A 60 -15.56 -13.74 -6.16
CA VAL A 60 -16.07 -14.63 -7.22
C VAL A 60 -16.09 -13.87 -8.53
N GLY A 61 -15.11 -14.14 -9.39
CA GLY A 61 -14.94 -13.38 -10.63
C GLY A 61 -14.71 -11.88 -10.34
N TYR A 62 -15.56 -11.05 -10.88
CA TYR A 62 -15.53 -9.58 -10.69
C TYR A 62 -16.33 -9.09 -9.47
N ILE A 63 -16.91 -10.02 -8.68
CA ILE A 63 -17.68 -9.67 -7.48
C ILE A 63 -16.80 -9.90 -6.26
N VAL A 64 -16.68 -8.89 -5.43
CA VAL A 64 -15.77 -8.84 -4.29
C VAL A 64 -16.55 -8.49 -3.04
N ALA A 65 -16.35 -9.23 -1.95
CA ALA A 65 -16.81 -8.89 -0.62
C ALA A 65 -15.64 -8.46 0.24
N ALA A 66 -15.64 -7.21 0.64
CA ALA A 66 -14.61 -6.61 1.49
C ALA A 66 -15.14 -6.43 2.92
N HIS A 67 -14.26 -6.56 3.89
CA HIS A 67 -14.52 -6.35 5.29
C HIS A 67 -13.73 -5.18 5.83
N VAL A 68 -14.37 -4.33 6.63
CA VAL A 68 -13.77 -3.26 7.42
C VAL A 68 -13.99 -3.54 8.91
N PRO A 69 -13.15 -3.03 9.82
CA PRO A 69 -13.38 -3.14 11.27
C PRO A 69 -14.76 -2.57 11.66
N HIS A 70 -15.39 -3.19 12.63
CA HIS A 70 -16.73 -2.81 13.11
C HIS A 70 -16.85 -1.37 13.63
N ASP A 71 -15.74 -0.81 14.10
CA ASP A 71 -15.61 0.58 14.56
C ASP A 71 -15.40 1.60 13.43
N THR A 72 -15.37 1.15 12.17
CA THR A 72 -15.20 2.02 11.02
C THR A 72 -16.41 2.93 10.85
N THR A 73 -16.17 4.24 10.82
CA THR A 73 -17.23 5.24 10.64
C THR A 73 -17.78 5.22 9.22
N ASP A 74 -19.00 5.71 9.03
CA ASP A 74 -19.63 5.85 7.70
C ASP A 74 -18.77 6.71 6.77
N GLN A 75 -18.14 7.77 7.31
CA GLN A 75 -17.20 8.60 6.55
C GLN A 75 -15.96 7.80 6.11
N GLY A 76 -15.48 6.87 6.93
CA GLY A 76 -14.39 5.96 6.58
C GLY A 76 -14.79 5.04 5.43
N ILE A 77 -15.98 4.46 5.49
CA ILE A 77 -16.53 3.61 4.43
C ILE A 77 -16.71 4.40 3.13
N GLU A 78 -17.27 5.60 3.20
CA GLU A 78 -17.41 6.47 2.03
C GLU A 78 -16.04 6.81 1.41
N THR A 79 -15.02 7.06 2.23
CA THR A 79 -13.65 7.32 1.76
C THR A 79 -13.07 6.10 1.05
N LEU A 80 -13.32 4.89 1.57
CA LEU A 80 -12.91 3.65 0.94
C LEU A 80 -13.60 3.45 -0.41
N VAL A 81 -14.92 3.66 -0.49
CA VAL A 81 -15.70 3.58 -1.73
C VAL A 81 -15.22 4.60 -2.76
N LYS A 82 -14.95 5.84 -2.33
CA LYS A 82 -14.35 6.88 -3.18
C LYS A 82 -12.97 6.45 -3.72
N ARG A 83 -12.21 5.69 -2.93
CA ARG A 83 -10.92 5.15 -3.38
C ARG A 83 -11.09 4.08 -4.45
N PHE A 84 -12.05 3.14 -4.30
CA PHE A 84 -12.39 2.19 -5.37
C PHE A 84 -12.83 2.92 -6.64
N ARG A 85 -13.69 3.92 -6.52
CA ARG A 85 -14.13 4.76 -7.64
C ARG A 85 -12.95 5.47 -8.34
N LYS A 86 -12.02 6.04 -7.57
CA LYS A 86 -10.82 6.67 -8.13
C LYS A 86 -9.96 5.69 -8.92
N VAL A 87 -9.76 4.47 -8.39
CA VAL A 87 -9.00 3.42 -9.08
C VAL A 87 -9.73 2.99 -10.35
N GLY A 88 -11.05 2.80 -10.30
CA GLY A 88 -11.86 2.46 -11.45
C GLY A 88 -11.75 3.49 -12.58
N ARG A 89 -11.83 4.78 -12.24
CA ARG A 89 -11.74 5.87 -13.22
C ARG A 89 -10.35 6.06 -13.83
N GLN A 90 -9.31 5.90 -13.01
CA GLN A 90 -7.95 6.28 -13.43
C GLN A 90 -7.18 5.15 -14.09
N THR A 91 -7.25 3.95 -13.52
CA THR A 91 -6.32 2.88 -13.90
C THR A 91 -6.99 1.56 -14.22
N HIS A 92 -8.19 1.30 -13.70
CA HIS A 92 -8.84 -0.01 -13.71
C HIS A 92 -8.01 -1.15 -13.07
N HIS A 93 -6.86 -0.83 -12.43
CA HIS A 93 -5.95 -1.79 -11.82
C HIS A 93 -6.26 -1.96 -10.34
N PHE A 94 -7.06 -2.96 -10.01
CA PHE A 94 -7.51 -3.22 -8.64
C PHE A 94 -6.57 -4.10 -7.81
N ALA A 95 -5.47 -4.60 -8.37
CA ALA A 95 -4.49 -5.37 -7.62
C ALA A 95 -3.92 -4.59 -6.42
N LYS A 96 -3.74 -3.27 -6.56
CA LYS A 96 -3.33 -2.38 -5.46
C LYS A 96 -4.38 -2.26 -4.35
N MET A 97 -5.62 -2.65 -4.63
CA MET A 97 -6.73 -2.69 -3.68
C MET A 97 -6.96 -4.11 -3.13
N LYS A 98 -5.95 -4.97 -3.13
CA LYS A 98 -5.98 -6.35 -2.63
C LYS A 98 -6.99 -7.26 -3.36
N ILE A 99 -7.45 -6.86 -4.54
CA ILE A 99 -8.38 -7.62 -5.38
C ILE A 99 -7.57 -8.47 -6.36
N GLN A 100 -7.86 -9.76 -6.40
CA GLN A 100 -7.12 -10.68 -7.25
C GLN A 100 -7.53 -10.52 -8.73
N PRO A 101 -6.58 -10.65 -9.68
CA PRO A 101 -6.92 -10.67 -11.10
C PRO A 101 -7.76 -11.90 -11.44
N THR A 102 -8.81 -11.70 -12.24
CA THR A 102 -9.68 -12.80 -12.70
C THR A 102 -9.19 -13.47 -13.96
N THR A 103 -8.33 -12.80 -14.72
CA THR A 103 -7.81 -13.32 -15.99
C THR A 103 -6.40 -13.83 -15.78
N PRO A 104 -6.12 -15.11 -16.07
CA PRO A 104 -4.75 -15.61 -16.10
C PRO A 104 -3.91 -14.79 -17.09
N GLY A 105 -2.77 -14.26 -16.62
CA GLY A 105 -1.90 -13.44 -17.45
C GLY A 105 -2.09 -11.93 -17.32
N ASP A 106 -3.08 -11.45 -16.56
CA ASP A 106 -3.19 -10.05 -16.19
C ASP A 106 -2.78 -9.83 -14.73
N PRO A 107 -1.47 -9.65 -14.44
CA PRO A 107 -0.99 -9.44 -13.07
C PRO A 107 -1.43 -8.11 -12.47
N GLY A 108 -1.91 -7.18 -13.29
CA GLY A 108 -2.37 -5.86 -12.85
C GLY A 108 -3.76 -5.88 -12.24
N GLY A 109 -4.53 -6.96 -12.46
CA GLY A 109 -5.93 -7.01 -12.03
C GLY A 109 -6.76 -5.91 -12.68
N TRP A 110 -6.70 -5.82 -14.00
CA TRP A 110 -7.42 -4.83 -14.76
C TRP A 110 -8.87 -5.29 -15.00
N TYR A 111 -9.83 -4.48 -14.55
CA TYR A 111 -11.24 -4.80 -14.60
C TYR A 111 -12.02 -3.80 -15.45
N ARG A 112 -12.80 -4.29 -16.40
CA ARG A 112 -13.85 -3.52 -17.11
C ARG A 112 -15.14 -3.48 -16.32
N LYS A 113 -15.37 -4.50 -15.50
CA LYS A 113 -16.56 -4.68 -14.69
C LYS A 113 -16.12 -5.19 -13.32
N ILE A 114 -16.55 -4.53 -12.26
CA ILE A 114 -16.29 -4.95 -10.89
C ILE A 114 -17.42 -4.49 -9.98
N VAL A 115 -17.75 -5.31 -9.02
CA VAL A 115 -18.70 -4.98 -7.94
C VAL A 115 -18.01 -5.25 -6.61
N VAL A 116 -17.99 -4.28 -5.72
CA VAL A 116 -17.40 -4.39 -4.39
C VAL A 116 -18.47 -4.12 -3.35
N TYR A 117 -18.73 -5.09 -2.51
CA TYR A 117 -19.58 -4.97 -1.33
C TYR A 117 -18.71 -4.79 -0.10
N VAL A 118 -19.07 -3.87 0.81
CA VAL A 118 -18.31 -3.57 2.03
C VAL A 118 -19.16 -3.88 3.24
N PHE A 119 -18.63 -4.70 4.15
CA PHE A 119 -19.28 -5.12 5.38
C PHE A 119 -18.41 -4.77 6.59
N ASP A 120 -19.03 -4.52 7.73
CA ASP A 120 -18.35 -4.35 9.02
C ASP A 120 -18.37 -5.62 9.88
N ASP A 121 -19.04 -6.67 9.43
CA ASP A 121 -18.99 -8.02 9.98
C ASP A 121 -18.34 -8.96 8.96
N TYR A 122 -17.27 -9.62 9.40
CA TYR A 122 -16.49 -10.53 8.55
C TYR A 122 -17.32 -11.70 8.03
N GLY A 123 -18.30 -12.20 8.82
CA GLY A 123 -19.15 -13.31 8.42
C GLY A 123 -19.88 -13.07 7.09
N TRP A 124 -20.25 -11.82 6.79
CA TRP A 124 -20.86 -11.47 5.50
C TRP A 124 -19.87 -11.41 4.33
N ALA A 125 -18.59 -11.21 4.62
CA ALA A 125 -17.54 -11.19 3.60
C ALA A 125 -16.97 -12.60 3.32
N GLU A 126 -17.41 -13.65 4.01
CA GLU A 126 -16.94 -15.01 3.80
C GLU A 126 -17.39 -15.61 2.45
N PRO A 127 -16.60 -16.54 1.88
CA PRO A 127 -16.93 -17.18 0.60
C PRO A 127 -18.27 -17.88 0.59
N GLU A 128 -18.65 -18.50 1.70
CA GLU A 128 -19.93 -19.22 1.82
C GLU A 128 -21.13 -18.28 1.67
N MET A 129 -21.08 -17.12 2.33
CA MET A 129 -22.16 -16.14 2.28
C MET A 129 -22.25 -15.46 0.91
N LEU A 130 -21.11 -15.15 0.30
CA LEU A 130 -21.09 -14.60 -1.06
C LEU A 130 -21.68 -15.61 -2.06
N ASN A 131 -21.33 -16.89 -1.96
CA ASN A 131 -21.87 -17.93 -2.85
C ASN A 131 -23.39 -18.11 -2.67
N LYS A 132 -23.90 -18.10 -1.43
CA LYS A 132 -25.35 -18.16 -1.15
C LYS A 132 -26.09 -16.94 -1.70
N TYR A 133 -25.49 -15.74 -1.57
CA TYR A 133 -26.02 -14.52 -2.15
C TYR A 133 -26.12 -14.64 -3.68
N LEU A 134 -25.07 -15.11 -4.34
CA LEU A 134 -25.02 -15.27 -5.79
C LEU A 134 -25.93 -16.40 -6.29
N ALA A 135 -26.21 -17.41 -5.46
CA ALA A 135 -27.17 -18.46 -5.76
C ALA A 135 -28.62 -17.98 -5.70
N GLY A 136 -28.88 -16.76 -5.18
CA GLY A 136 -30.21 -16.17 -5.13
C GLY A 136 -31.09 -16.68 -3.98
N ASP A 137 -30.48 -17.17 -2.88
CA ASP A 137 -31.21 -17.54 -1.66
C ASP A 137 -31.92 -16.28 -1.11
N ALA A 138 -33.27 -16.27 -1.20
CA ALA A 138 -34.06 -15.06 -0.89
C ALA A 138 -33.86 -14.53 0.53
N GLU A 139 -33.66 -15.41 1.51
CA GLU A 139 -33.39 -15.00 2.88
C GLU A 139 -31.98 -14.39 3.03
N VAL A 140 -31.00 -15.01 2.37
CA VAL A 140 -29.62 -14.55 2.40
C VAL A 140 -29.49 -13.22 1.66
N VAL A 141 -30.09 -13.09 0.47
CA VAL A 141 -30.09 -11.84 -0.32
C VAL A 141 -30.60 -10.67 0.51
N LYS A 142 -31.75 -10.80 1.15
CA LYS A 142 -32.34 -9.75 1.97
C LYS A 142 -31.45 -9.34 3.17
N LYS A 143 -30.84 -10.35 3.83
CA LYS A 143 -29.95 -10.10 4.97
C LYS A 143 -28.61 -9.51 4.52
N TYR A 144 -28.07 -9.99 3.41
CA TYR A 144 -26.82 -9.53 2.81
C TYR A 144 -26.90 -8.06 2.41
N GLU A 145 -27.96 -7.67 1.70
CA GLU A 145 -28.20 -6.29 1.32
C GLU A 145 -28.38 -5.36 2.54
N LYS A 146 -29.06 -5.85 3.59
CA LYS A 146 -29.23 -5.08 4.84
C LYS A 146 -27.93 -4.91 5.62
N ALA A 147 -27.03 -5.90 5.58
CA ALA A 147 -25.75 -5.87 6.27
C ALA A 147 -24.68 -5.06 5.53
N MET A 148 -24.92 -4.76 4.26
CA MET A 148 -24.01 -4.00 3.43
C MET A 148 -23.90 -2.55 3.93
N ARG A 149 -22.65 -2.10 4.21
CA ARG A 149 -22.33 -0.76 4.66
C ARG A 149 -21.87 0.15 3.54
N GLY A 150 -21.32 -0.44 2.47
CA GLY A 150 -20.84 0.29 1.31
C GLY A 150 -20.91 -0.54 0.04
N TYR A 151 -20.98 0.16 -1.06
CA TYR A 151 -21.16 -0.45 -2.36
C TYR A 151 -20.41 0.35 -3.43
N TYR A 152 -19.73 -0.37 -4.32
CA TYR A 152 -19.13 0.21 -5.52
C TYR A 152 -19.36 -0.71 -6.72
N ARG A 153 -19.81 -0.13 -7.82
CA ARG A 153 -19.99 -0.86 -9.08
C ARG A 153 -19.37 -0.07 -10.22
N LEU A 154 -18.60 -0.77 -11.03
CA LEU A 154 -18.11 -0.32 -12.32
C LEU A 154 -18.63 -1.29 -13.38
N GLN A 155 -19.31 -0.80 -14.39
CA GLN A 155 -19.77 -1.60 -15.50
C GLN A 155 -19.67 -0.78 -16.80
N ASP A 156 -18.74 -1.18 -17.70
CA ASP A 156 -18.62 -0.67 -19.09
C ASP A 156 -18.82 0.85 -19.28
N GLN A 157 -18.19 1.69 -18.44
CA GLN A 157 -18.27 3.16 -18.40
C GLN A 157 -19.41 3.74 -17.55
N GLU A 158 -20.33 2.94 -17.01
CA GLU A 158 -21.31 3.41 -16.02
C GLU A 158 -20.83 3.09 -14.62
N GLU A 159 -20.85 4.09 -13.75
CA GLU A 159 -20.36 4.03 -12.37
C GLU A 159 -21.48 4.44 -11.40
N GLU A 160 -21.73 3.60 -10.40
CA GLU A 160 -22.66 3.86 -9.28
C GLU A 160 -21.94 3.89 -7.93
#